data_c553464efcea4295575bc2611b5bca52
#
_entry.id   c553464efcea4295575bc2611b5bca52
#
_cell.length_a   1.000
_cell.length_b   1.000
_cell.length_c   1.000
_cell.angle_alpha   90.00
_cell.angle_beta   90.00
_cell.angle_gamma   90.00
#
_symmetry.space_group_name_H-M   'P 1'
#
loop_
_entity.id
_entity.type
_entity.pdbx_description
1 polymer ?
#
loop_
_entity_poly.entity_id
_entity_poly.type
_entity_poly.pdbx_seq_one_letter_code
_entity_poly.pdbx_strand_id
1 'polypeptide(L)'
;MNQRQKDLKNIFLTYPQCPVPPRCLLDFLVDLLKDNLDCCCISQELHQDGNQHLHAFVQLKEKIRLNKEQYSYFFDLNYDDPCYHPNVQSARNVKNVVKYVVKGRFNGAMQDFVEHNMSAQALLAKKNPKSDTIARMLAEGKTTDECFELEPGFVGYNLQKTIYLASWLATRSTLPLDPWSELPLPLDQPELQITEWLNTNIKKRRPPRQQHLMLIGPTKTGKTHLVNVLRNYLNVYDCPVLED
;
A
#
# COMPACT_ATOMS: atom_id res chain seq x y z
N MET A 1 18.12 40.42 21.91
CA MET A 1 17.32 39.16 21.96
C MET A 1 17.13 38.70 20.53
N ASN A 2 17.75 37.57 20.14
CA ASN A 2 17.56 36.98 18.81
C ASN A 2 16.12 36.46 18.70
N GLN A 3 15.22 37.19 18.06
CA GLN A 3 13.89 36.71 17.72
C GLN A 3 14.05 35.51 16.77
N ARG A 4 13.69 34.32 17.20
CA ARG A 4 13.73 33.12 16.36
C ARG A 4 12.77 33.31 15.18
N GLN A 5 13.35 33.57 14.00
CA GLN A 5 12.65 33.58 12.72
C GLN A 5 12.40 32.13 12.27
N LYS A 6 11.28 31.91 11.60
CA LYS A 6 10.97 30.63 10.97
C LYS A 6 10.94 30.78 9.45
N ASP A 7 11.73 29.97 8.78
CA ASP A 7 11.69 29.82 7.33
C ASP A 7 10.68 28.73 6.96
N LEU A 8 9.67 29.06 6.17
CA LEU A 8 8.61 28.18 5.74
C LEU A 8 8.63 28.03 4.22
N LYS A 9 8.70 26.80 3.72
CA LYS A 9 8.53 26.46 2.30
C LYS A 9 7.43 25.43 2.09
N ASN A 10 7.50 24.32 2.82
CA ASN A 10 6.45 23.32 2.87
C ASN A 10 5.78 23.43 4.24
N ILE A 11 4.48 23.66 4.23
CA ILE A 11 3.71 24.06 5.41
C ILE A 11 2.58 23.06 5.61
N PHE A 12 2.34 22.69 6.85
CA PHE A 12 1.16 21.95 7.26
C PHE A 12 0.35 22.84 8.19
N LEU A 13 -0.90 23.11 7.82
CA LEU A 13 -1.87 23.89 8.59
C LEU A 13 -2.95 22.97 9.12
N THR A 14 -3.32 23.19 10.38
CA THR A 14 -4.49 22.54 10.98
C THR A 14 -5.35 23.60 11.65
N TYR A 15 -6.58 23.77 11.16
CA TYR A 15 -7.58 24.67 11.76
C TYR A 15 -8.54 23.82 12.57
N PRO A 16 -8.44 23.84 13.91
CA PRO A 16 -9.37 23.10 14.77
C PRO A 16 -10.74 23.75 14.77
N GLN A 17 -11.79 22.94 14.87
CA GLN A 17 -13.18 23.39 14.97
C GLN A 17 -13.59 24.42 13.89
N CYS A 18 -13.10 24.19 12.66
CA CYS A 18 -13.31 25.11 11.54
C CYS A 18 -14.30 24.49 10.54
N PRO A 19 -15.53 24.98 10.46
CA PRO A 19 -16.55 24.49 9.53
C PRO A 19 -16.45 25.11 8.14
N VAL A 20 -15.46 25.97 7.92
CA VAL A 20 -15.25 26.67 6.64
C VAL A 20 -15.00 25.66 5.52
N PRO A 21 -15.66 25.79 4.36
CA PRO A 21 -15.40 24.91 3.23
C PRO A 21 -13.94 24.98 2.76
N PRO A 22 -13.31 23.87 2.36
CA PRO A 22 -11.93 23.84 1.84
C PRO A 22 -11.68 24.83 0.70
N ARG A 23 -12.69 25.10 -0.11
CA ARG A 23 -12.60 26.07 -1.21
C ARG A 23 -12.34 27.49 -0.71
N CYS A 24 -13.00 27.91 0.35
CA CYS A 24 -12.80 29.23 0.92
C CYS A 24 -11.37 29.40 1.51
N LEU A 25 -10.84 28.35 2.14
CA LEU A 25 -9.44 28.35 2.58
C LEU A 25 -8.48 28.39 1.39
N LEU A 26 -8.78 27.70 0.29
CA LEU A 26 -7.97 27.78 -0.93
C LEU A 26 -7.95 29.20 -1.48
N ASP A 27 -9.11 29.84 -1.63
CA ASP A 27 -9.22 31.19 -2.16
C ASP A 27 -8.42 32.18 -1.27
N PHE A 28 -8.56 32.05 0.06
CA PHE A 28 -7.74 32.81 1.01
C PHE A 28 -6.24 32.61 0.82
N LEU A 29 -5.77 31.36 0.67
CA LEU A 29 -4.34 31.05 0.48
C LEU A 29 -3.81 31.59 -0.87
N VAL A 30 -4.61 31.55 -1.92
CA VAL A 30 -4.28 32.13 -3.24
C VAL A 30 -4.13 33.66 -3.10
N ASP A 31 -5.04 34.33 -2.43
CA ASP A 31 -4.98 35.79 -2.24
C ASP A 31 -3.81 36.21 -1.33
N LEU A 32 -3.56 35.43 -0.26
CA LEU A 32 -2.48 35.71 0.69
C LEU A 32 -1.09 35.50 0.09
N LEU A 33 -0.90 34.40 -0.63
CA LEU A 33 0.42 33.95 -1.11
C LEU A 33 0.70 34.36 -2.55
N LYS A 34 -0.34 34.66 -3.32
CA LYS A 34 -0.26 35.13 -4.72
C LYS A 34 0.64 34.20 -5.56
N ASP A 35 1.57 34.80 -6.31
CA ASP A 35 2.48 34.06 -7.19
C ASP A 35 3.44 33.12 -6.44
N ASN A 36 3.59 33.29 -5.13
CA ASN A 36 4.45 32.43 -4.32
C ASN A 36 3.80 31.09 -3.94
N LEU A 37 2.48 30.92 -4.10
CA LEU A 37 1.83 29.64 -3.94
C LEU A 37 2.24 28.72 -5.12
N ASP A 38 2.91 27.62 -4.82
CA ASP A 38 3.27 26.59 -5.80
C ASP A 38 2.13 25.59 -5.96
N CYS A 39 1.80 24.89 -4.89
CA CYS A 39 0.68 23.97 -4.86
C CYS A 39 0.13 23.77 -3.45
N CYS A 40 -1.11 23.29 -3.35
CA CYS A 40 -1.69 22.89 -2.07
C CYS A 40 -2.77 21.82 -2.22
N CYS A 41 -3.05 21.11 -1.11
CA CYS A 41 -4.25 20.29 -0.97
C CYS A 41 -4.85 20.51 0.43
N ILE A 42 -6.17 20.55 0.48
CA ILE A 42 -6.95 20.91 1.67
C ILE A 42 -8.05 19.88 1.85
N SER A 43 -8.21 19.35 3.05
CA SER A 43 -9.32 18.46 3.41
C SER A 43 -10.09 19.00 4.60
N GLN A 44 -11.39 18.77 4.59
CA GLN A 44 -12.25 18.93 5.74
C GLN A 44 -12.58 17.54 6.31
N GLU A 45 -12.34 17.35 7.59
CA GLU A 45 -12.61 16.11 8.30
C GLU A 45 -13.62 16.34 9.44
N LEU A 46 -14.52 15.38 9.61
CA LEU A 46 -15.40 15.30 10.78
C LEU A 46 -14.73 14.42 11.84
N HIS A 47 -14.50 14.98 13.01
CA HIS A 47 -13.95 14.25 14.15
C HIS A 47 -15.05 13.52 14.93
N GLN A 48 -14.65 12.60 15.83
CA GLN A 48 -15.59 11.80 16.63
C GLN A 48 -16.45 12.66 17.59
N ASP A 49 -15.96 13.84 17.94
CA ASP A 49 -16.67 14.85 18.75
C ASP A 49 -17.72 15.66 17.96
N GLY A 50 -17.88 15.37 16.67
CA GLY A 50 -18.80 16.08 15.77
C GLY A 50 -18.26 17.40 15.22
N ASN A 51 -17.05 17.82 15.59
CA ASN A 51 -16.44 19.06 15.11
C ASN A 51 -15.73 18.86 13.78
N GLN A 52 -15.83 19.84 12.90
CA GLN A 52 -15.10 19.87 11.62
C GLN A 52 -13.72 20.48 11.82
N HIS A 53 -12.73 19.91 11.14
CA HIS A 53 -11.35 20.40 11.12
C HIS A 53 -10.89 20.55 9.68
N LEU A 54 -10.09 21.59 9.40
CA LEU A 54 -9.40 21.70 8.12
C LEU A 54 -7.94 21.32 8.28
N HIS A 55 -7.47 20.50 7.38
CA HIS A 55 -6.05 20.16 7.22
C HIS A 55 -5.57 20.60 5.85
N ALA A 56 -4.52 21.39 5.79
CA ALA A 56 -3.95 21.86 4.53
C ALA A 56 -2.44 21.57 4.46
N PHE A 57 -2.01 21.04 3.34
CA PHE A 57 -0.61 21.09 2.90
C PHE A 57 -0.45 22.22 1.90
N VAL A 58 0.53 23.09 2.12
CA VAL A 58 0.85 24.24 1.28
C VAL A 58 2.34 24.19 0.92
N GLN A 59 2.66 24.28 -0.37
CA GLN A 59 4.03 24.42 -0.87
C GLN A 59 4.20 25.78 -1.51
N LEU A 60 5.31 26.43 -1.17
CA LEU A 60 5.69 27.72 -1.73
C LEU A 60 6.79 27.54 -2.77
N LYS A 61 6.83 28.41 -3.79
CA LYS A 61 7.95 28.49 -4.74
C LYS A 61 9.20 28.93 -4.03
N GLU A 62 9.11 29.99 -3.22
CA GLU A 62 10.20 30.52 -2.41
C GLU A 62 9.85 30.51 -0.93
N LYS A 63 10.87 30.39 -0.08
CA LYS A 63 10.69 30.44 1.37
C LYS A 63 10.20 31.81 1.82
N ILE A 64 9.22 31.83 2.70
CA ILE A 64 8.86 32.99 3.47
C ILE A 64 9.54 32.95 4.83
N ARG A 65 9.98 34.12 5.30
CA ARG A 65 10.58 34.27 6.62
C ARG A 65 9.67 35.09 7.50
N LEU A 66 9.14 34.46 8.53
CA LEU A 66 8.23 35.07 9.47
C LEU A 66 8.90 35.27 10.83
N ASN A 67 8.74 36.44 11.45
CA ASN A 67 9.12 36.65 12.84
C ASN A 67 8.07 35.98 13.77
N LYS A 68 8.33 35.97 15.09
CA LYS A 68 7.47 35.30 16.06
C LYS A 68 6.01 35.83 16.08
N GLU A 69 5.87 37.13 15.93
CA GLU A 69 4.54 37.80 15.89
C GLU A 69 3.79 37.45 14.61
N GLN A 70 4.42 37.64 13.44
CA GLN A 70 3.85 37.31 12.14
C GLN A 70 3.45 35.83 12.05
N TYR A 71 4.28 34.94 12.60
CA TYR A 71 4.02 33.49 12.58
C TYR A 71 2.70 33.15 13.30
N SER A 72 2.31 33.92 14.31
CA SER A 72 1.12 33.62 15.11
C SER A 72 -0.19 33.96 14.41
N TYR A 73 -0.21 34.86 13.43
CA TYR A 73 -1.44 35.30 12.77
C TYR A 73 -1.40 35.32 11.23
N PHE A 74 -0.26 34.99 10.62
CA PHE A 74 -0.10 35.09 9.16
C PHE A 74 -1.11 34.27 8.38
N PHE A 75 -1.52 33.15 8.91
CA PHE A 75 -2.49 32.24 8.30
C PHE A 75 -3.88 32.28 8.99
N ASP A 76 -4.18 33.32 9.74
CA ASP A 76 -5.49 33.47 10.36
C ASP A 76 -6.55 33.63 9.29
N LEU A 77 -7.59 32.79 9.36
CA LEU A 77 -8.69 32.78 8.42
C LEU A 77 -9.88 33.49 9.04
N ASN A 78 -10.19 34.68 8.53
CA ASN A 78 -11.40 35.43 8.88
C ASN A 78 -12.54 34.98 7.95
N TYR A 79 -13.55 34.35 8.50
CA TYR A 79 -14.70 33.90 7.76
C TYR A 79 -15.94 34.06 8.62
N ASP A 80 -16.82 35.02 8.25
CA ASP A 80 -18.11 35.34 8.89
C ASP A 80 -18.11 35.46 10.43
N ASP A 81 -16.98 35.87 11.05
CA ASP A 81 -16.77 35.85 12.50
C ASP A 81 -17.17 34.50 13.17
N PRO A 82 -16.25 33.63 13.61
CA PRO A 82 -14.96 33.97 14.24
C PRO A 82 -13.75 33.90 13.32
N CYS A 83 -12.62 34.44 13.78
CA CYS A 83 -11.30 34.22 13.22
C CYS A 83 -10.78 32.83 13.60
N TYR A 84 -10.42 32.03 12.61
CA TYR A 84 -9.85 30.69 12.82
C TYR A 84 -8.33 30.76 12.77
N HIS A 85 -7.71 30.39 13.89
CA HIS A 85 -6.26 30.39 14.06
C HIS A 85 -5.67 28.99 13.84
N PRO A 86 -4.78 28.78 12.86
CA PRO A 86 -4.24 27.45 12.59
C PRO A 86 -3.04 27.10 13.46
N ASN A 87 -2.85 25.82 13.70
CA ASN A 87 -1.55 25.29 14.08
C ASN A 87 -0.68 25.19 12.82
N VAL A 88 0.45 25.94 12.80
CA VAL A 88 1.37 26.04 11.67
C VAL A 88 2.63 25.21 11.91
N GLN A 89 2.91 24.25 11.02
CA GLN A 89 4.07 23.37 11.13
C GLN A 89 4.84 23.32 9.81
N SER A 90 6.17 23.22 9.88
CA SER A 90 7.01 22.92 8.72
C SER A 90 6.85 21.45 8.31
N ALA A 91 6.46 21.20 7.07
CA ALA A 91 6.33 19.85 6.49
C ALA A 91 7.70 19.34 6.02
N ARG A 92 8.44 18.67 6.92
CA ARG A 92 9.76 18.09 6.59
C ARG A 92 9.65 16.95 5.57
N ASN A 93 8.58 16.16 5.63
CA ASN A 93 8.30 15.08 4.69
C ASN A 93 6.94 15.35 4.04
N VAL A 94 6.98 15.91 2.83
CA VAL A 94 5.80 16.29 2.05
C VAL A 94 4.85 15.10 1.86
N LYS A 95 5.39 13.93 1.48
CA LYS A 95 4.58 12.73 1.23
C LYS A 95 3.80 12.28 2.46
N ASN A 96 4.41 12.31 3.63
CA ASN A 96 3.75 11.94 4.88
C ASN A 96 2.67 12.96 5.28
N VAL A 97 2.93 14.25 5.07
CA VAL A 97 1.95 15.30 5.35
C VAL A 97 0.76 15.20 4.41
N VAL A 98 0.98 15.05 3.10
CA VAL A 98 -0.11 14.86 2.13
C VAL A 98 -0.90 13.58 2.44
N LYS A 99 -0.22 12.49 2.81
CA LYS A 99 -0.91 11.26 3.27
C LYS A 99 -1.79 11.52 4.49
N TYR A 100 -1.35 12.37 5.41
CA TYR A 100 -2.14 12.75 6.57
C TYR A 100 -3.35 13.61 6.17
N VAL A 101 -3.18 14.61 5.30
CA VAL A 101 -4.27 15.46 4.80
C VAL A 101 -5.39 14.63 4.15
N VAL A 102 -5.03 13.59 3.38
CA VAL A 102 -6.03 12.74 2.70
C VAL A 102 -6.46 11.49 3.48
N LYS A 103 -6.02 11.33 4.75
CA LYS A 103 -6.31 10.12 5.54
C LYS A 103 -7.81 9.85 5.71
N GLY A 104 -8.62 10.91 5.78
CA GLY A 104 -10.07 10.83 5.93
C GLY A 104 -10.78 10.14 4.78
N ARG A 105 -10.15 10.02 3.59
CA ARG A 105 -10.66 9.23 2.46
C ARG A 105 -10.75 7.73 2.78
N PHE A 106 -9.87 7.24 3.65
CA PHE A 106 -9.75 5.81 3.94
C PHE A 106 -10.62 5.36 5.13
N ASN A 107 -11.02 6.30 5.99
CA ASN A 107 -11.83 6.01 7.18
C ASN A 107 -13.23 6.65 7.14
N GLY A 108 -13.59 7.31 6.03
CA GLY A 108 -14.89 7.96 5.86
C GLY A 108 -15.07 9.28 6.62
N ALA A 109 -14.02 9.80 7.25
CA ALA A 109 -14.08 11.05 8.00
C ALA A 109 -14.01 12.32 7.12
N MET A 110 -13.57 12.19 5.85
CA MET A 110 -13.45 13.31 4.94
C MET A 110 -14.83 13.75 4.46
N GLN A 111 -15.12 15.04 4.65
CA GLN A 111 -16.37 15.67 4.20
C GLN A 111 -16.20 16.33 2.84
N ASP A 112 -15.08 17.05 2.65
CA ASP A 112 -14.77 17.77 1.41
C ASP A 112 -13.27 17.84 1.19
N PHE A 113 -12.86 18.07 -0.06
CA PHE A 113 -11.45 18.10 -0.46
C PHE A 113 -11.21 18.94 -1.70
N VAL A 114 -10.13 19.72 -1.71
CA VAL A 114 -9.70 20.52 -2.86
C VAL A 114 -8.20 20.44 -3.06
N GLU A 115 -7.78 20.47 -4.31
CA GLU A 115 -6.37 20.52 -4.74
C GLU A 115 -6.13 21.72 -5.66
N HIS A 116 -4.92 22.27 -5.59
CA HIS A 116 -4.45 23.34 -6.48
C HIS A 116 -3.04 23.01 -6.95
N ASN A 117 -2.84 22.95 -8.26
CA ASN A 117 -1.56 22.66 -8.95
C ASN A 117 -0.87 21.36 -8.51
N MET A 118 -1.58 20.41 -7.94
CA MET A 118 -1.06 19.10 -7.56
C MET A 118 -2.13 18.02 -7.61
N SER A 119 -1.68 16.76 -7.58
CA SER A 119 -2.55 15.63 -7.28
C SER A 119 -1.96 14.84 -6.11
N ALA A 120 -2.67 14.80 -4.99
CA ALA A 120 -2.30 13.99 -3.84
C ALA A 120 -2.25 12.51 -4.20
N GLN A 121 -3.17 12.05 -5.05
CA GLN A 121 -3.20 10.67 -5.55
C GLN A 121 -1.92 10.35 -6.34
N ALA A 122 -1.51 11.21 -7.28
CA ALA A 122 -0.28 11.01 -8.06
C ALA A 122 0.98 11.05 -7.18
N LEU A 123 1.03 11.97 -6.20
CA LEU A 123 2.13 12.10 -5.26
C LEU A 123 2.25 10.87 -4.35
N LEU A 124 1.13 10.32 -3.92
CA LEU A 124 1.06 9.16 -3.03
C LEU A 124 1.13 7.84 -3.78
N ALA A 125 0.86 7.83 -5.07
CA ALA A 125 1.04 6.65 -5.90
C ALA A 125 2.44 6.08 -5.64
N LYS A 126 2.50 4.79 -5.34
CA LYS A 126 3.77 4.09 -5.32
C LYS A 126 4.35 4.26 -6.74
N LYS A 127 5.52 4.87 -6.87
CA LYS A 127 6.34 4.64 -8.07
C LYS A 127 6.44 3.13 -8.16
N ASN A 128 5.94 2.54 -9.24
CA ASN A 128 6.01 1.08 -9.43
C ASN A 128 7.46 0.69 -9.18
N PRO A 129 7.78 0.01 -8.07
CA PRO A 129 9.16 -0.39 -7.85
C PRO A 129 9.52 -1.32 -9.00
N LYS A 130 10.81 -1.40 -9.35
CA LYS A 130 11.30 -2.33 -10.38
C LYS A 130 10.76 -3.75 -10.19
N SER A 131 10.56 -4.17 -8.94
CA SER A 131 9.90 -5.42 -8.58
C SER A 131 8.48 -5.56 -9.14
N ASP A 132 7.66 -4.51 -9.11
CA ASP A 132 6.28 -4.55 -9.61
C ASP A 132 6.27 -4.60 -11.14
N THR A 133 7.23 -3.93 -11.79
CA THR A 133 7.41 -3.98 -13.25
C THR A 133 7.78 -5.40 -13.68
N ILE A 134 8.78 -5.99 -13.05
CA ILE A 134 9.22 -7.37 -13.34
C ILE A 134 8.11 -8.38 -13.04
N ALA A 135 7.43 -8.25 -11.90
CA ALA A 135 6.32 -9.15 -11.55
C ALA A 135 5.17 -9.09 -12.58
N ARG A 136 4.87 -7.90 -13.13
CA ARG A 136 3.87 -7.72 -14.17
C ARG A 136 4.32 -8.35 -15.49
N MET A 137 5.55 -8.12 -15.92
CA MET A 137 6.10 -8.72 -17.14
C MET A 137 6.02 -10.26 -17.10
N LEU A 138 6.40 -10.86 -15.96
CA LEU A 138 6.30 -12.30 -15.78
C LEU A 138 4.84 -12.79 -15.79
N ALA A 139 3.91 -12.03 -15.19
CA ALA A 139 2.48 -12.34 -15.21
C ALA A 139 1.86 -12.20 -16.62
N GLU A 140 2.43 -11.36 -17.47
CA GLU A 140 2.09 -11.21 -18.90
C GLU A 140 2.74 -12.27 -19.80
N GLY A 141 3.48 -13.23 -19.20
CA GLY A 141 4.13 -14.34 -19.90
C GLY A 141 5.51 -14.02 -20.47
N LYS A 142 6.11 -12.90 -20.08
CA LYS A 142 7.49 -12.57 -20.45
C LYS A 142 8.48 -13.51 -19.74
N THR A 143 9.59 -13.80 -20.43
CA THR A 143 10.65 -14.64 -19.89
C THR A 143 11.51 -13.91 -18.87
N THR A 144 12.26 -14.66 -18.08
CA THR A 144 13.26 -14.11 -17.15
C THR A 144 14.33 -13.31 -17.90
N ASP A 145 14.70 -13.76 -19.10
CA ASP A 145 15.71 -13.11 -19.94
C ASP A 145 15.21 -11.75 -20.45
N GLU A 146 13.96 -11.65 -20.93
CA GLU A 146 13.34 -10.36 -21.29
C GLU A 146 13.27 -9.40 -20.11
N CYS A 147 12.98 -9.91 -18.92
CA CYS A 147 13.04 -9.13 -17.68
C CYS A 147 14.45 -8.64 -17.35
N PHE A 148 15.46 -9.48 -17.59
CA PHE A 148 16.87 -9.14 -17.37
C PHE A 148 17.35 -8.08 -18.37
N GLU A 149 16.96 -8.16 -19.64
CA GLU A 149 17.29 -7.15 -20.64
C GLU A 149 16.76 -5.76 -20.26
N LEU A 150 15.57 -5.69 -19.67
CA LEU A 150 14.97 -4.40 -19.25
C LEU A 150 15.62 -3.82 -18.00
N GLU A 151 15.87 -4.66 -16.99
CA GLU A 151 16.38 -4.25 -15.67
C GLU A 151 17.48 -5.19 -15.17
N PRO A 152 18.65 -5.21 -15.84
CA PRO A 152 19.71 -6.20 -15.58
C PRO A 152 20.22 -6.14 -14.15
N GLY A 153 20.43 -4.94 -13.59
CA GLY A 153 20.90 -4.80 -12.22
C GLY A 153 19.90 -5.29 -11.17
N PHE A 154 18.61 -5.09 -11.40
CA PHE A 154 17.58 -5.55 -10.47
C PHE A 154 17.37 -7.07 -10.57
N VAL A 155 17.21 -7.60 -11.78
CA VAL A 155 16.96 -9.03 -12.01
C VAL A 155 18.19 -9.84 -11.64
N GLY A 156 19.40 -9.42 -12.00
CA GLY A 156 20.64 -10.11 -11.64
C GLY A 156 20.83 -10.23 -10.12
N TYR A 157 20.57 -9.14 -9.38
CA TYR A 157 20.63 -9.17 -7.91
C TYR A 157 19.54 -10.02 -7.26
N ASN A 158 18.36 -10.13 -7.90
CA ASN A 158 17.21 -10.89 -7.39
C ASN A 158 16.91 -12.15 -8.23
N LEU A 159 17.90 -12.72 -8.93
CA LEU A 159 17.69 -13.75 -9.92
C LEU A 159 16.87 -14.95 -9.40
N GLN A 160 17.23 -15.50 -8.25
CA GLN A 160 16.51 -16.62 -7.66
C GLN A 160 15.03 -16.29 -7.38
N LYS A 161 14.75 -15.11 -6.86
CA LYS A 161 13.36 -14.65 -6.59
C LYS A 161 12.57 -14.48 -7.88
N THR A 162 13.23 -13.98 -8.94
CA THR A 162 12.63 -13.78 -10.26
C THR A 162 12.29 -15.13 -10.90
N ILE A 163 13.23 -16.08 -10.89
CA ILE A 163 13.01 -17.45 -11.39
C ILE A 163 11.91 -18.15 -10.59
N TYR A 164 11.92 -18.04 -9.26
CA TYR A 164 10.87 -18.61 -8.42
C TYR A 164 9.49 -18.05 -8.74
N LEU A 165 9.37 -16.72 -8.92
CA LEU A 165 8.11 -16.08 -9.30
C LEU A 165 7.65 -16.53 -10.68
N ALA A 166 8.55 -16.61 -11.67
CA ALA A 166 8.24 -17.09 -13.01
C ALA A 166 7.72 -18.53 -12.98
N SER A 167 8.39 -19.41 -12.26
CA SER A 167 7.96 -20.81 -12.10
C SER A 167 6.61 -20.92 -11.40
N TRP A 168 6.37 -20.13 -10.35
CA TRP A 168 5.10 -20.09 -9.64
C TRP A 168 3.96 -19.60 -10.52
N LEU A 169 4.20 -18.58 -11.34
CA LEU A 169 3.20 -18.05 -12.29
C LEU A 169 2.89 -19.08 -13.38
N ALA A 170 3.90 -19.78 -13.91
CA ALA A 170 3.71 -20.82 -14.91
C ALA A 170 2.86 -21.97 -14.38
N THR A 171 3.12 -22.42 -13.14
CA THR A 171 2.29 -23.49 -12.51
C THR A 171 0.86 -23.03 -12.27
N ARG A 172 0.65 -21.74 -11.96
CA ARG A 172 -0.67 -21.20 -11.67
C ARG A 172 -1.56 -21.09 -12.90
N SER A 173 -0.98 -20.83 -14.08
CA SER A 173 -1.72 -20.74 -15.35
C SER A 173 -2.21 -22.11 -15.87
N THR A 174 -1.66 -23.21 -15.35
CA THR A 174 -2.00 -24.57 -15.75
C THR A 174 -2.94 -25.30 -14.78
N LEU A 175 -3.39 -24.61 -13.70
CA LEU A 175 -4.29 -25.25 -12.73
C LEU A 175 -5.69 -25.44 -13.32
N PRO A 176 -6.24 -26.67 -13.31
CA PRO A 176 -7.63 -26.94 -13.68
C PRO A 176 -8.59 -26.16 -12.76
N LEU A 177 -9.77 -25.79 -13.29
CA LEU A 177 -10.82 -25.09 -12.55
C LEU A 177 -11.34 -25.91 -11.34
N ASP A 178 -11.27 -27.23 -11.42
CA ASP A 178 -11.50 -28.15 -10.30
C ASP A 178 -10.34 -29.14 -10.20
N PRO A 179 -9.34 -28.86 -9.37
CA PRO A 179 -8.16 -29.71 -9.24
C PRO A 179 -8.45 -31.13 -8.75
N TRP A 180 -9.65 -31.39 -8.25
CA TRP A 180 -10.02 -32.70 -7.70
C TRP A 180 -10.70 -33.62 -8.71
N SER A 181 -11.25 -33.09 -9.80
CA SER A 181 -11.92 -33.86 -10.84
C SER A 181 -10.97 -34.63 -11.75
N GLU A 182 -9.68 -34.21 -11.81
CA GLU A 182 -8.69 -34.74 -12.72
C GLU A 182 -7.46 -35.37 -12.03
N LEU A 183 -7.51 -35.54 -10.68
CA LEU A 183 -6.45 -36.27 -10.00
C LEU A 183 -6.49 -37.73 -10.44
N PRO A 184 -5.48 -38.22 -11.23
CA PRO A 184 -5.39 -39.63 -11.59
C PRO A 184 -4.87 -40.40 -10.38
N LEU A 185 -5.68 -40.41 -9.32
CA LEU A 185 -5.37 -41.26 -8.17
C LEU A 185 -5.92 -42.65 -8.50
N PRO A 186 -5.07 -43.67 -8.56
CA PRO A 186 -5.52 -45.04 -8.63
C PRO A 186 -6.35 -45.34 -7.37
N LEU A 187 -7.62 -45.67 -7.52
CA LEU A 187 -8.60 -45.70 -6.44
C LEU A 187 -8.60 -47.06 -5.73
N ASP A 188 -7.51 -47.41 -5.07
CA ASP A 188 -7.51 -48.51 -4.10
C ASP A 188 -7.60 -47.96 -2.66
N GLN A 189 -8.22 -48.66 -1.75
CA GLN A 189 -8.74 -48.20 -0.45
C GLN A 189 -7.92 -47.25 0.44
N PRO A 190 -6.57 -47.20 0.42
CA PRO A 190 -5.81 -46.17 1.16
C PRO A 190 -6.10 -44.74 0.73
N GLU A 191 -6.61 -44.56 -0.46
CA GLU A 191 -6.78 -43.25 -1.11
C GLU A 191 -8.05 -42.53 -0.66
N LEU A 192 -9.04 -43.25 -0.21
CA LEU A 192 -10.22 -42.65 0.43
C LEU A 192 -9.81 -41.76 1.62
N GLN A 193 -8.83 -42.19 2.42
CA GLN A 193 -8.34 -41.43 3.56
C GLN A 193 -7.59 -40.16 3.13
N ILE A 194 -6.83 -40.23 2.05
CA ILE A 194 -6.14 -39.06 1.50
C ILE A 194 -7.14 -38.08 0.91
N THR A 195 -8.08 -38.54 0.13
CA THR A 195 -9.14 -37.73 -0.48
C THR A 195 -10.03 -37.09 0.60
N GLU A 196 -10.40 -37.83 1.62
CA GLU A 196 -11.17 -37.35 2.76
C GLU A 196 -10.38 -36.29 3.54
N TRP A 197 -9.09 -36.54 3.80
CA TRP A 197 -8.23 -35.58 4.45
C TRP A 197 -8.09 -34.29 3.63
N LEU A 198 -7.87 -34.39 2.31
CA LEU A 198 -7.77 -33.26 1.39
C LEU A 198 -9.07 -32.44 1.40
N ASN A 199 -10.22 -33.07 1.25
CA ASN A 199 -11.53 -32.42 1.27
C ASN A 199 -11.83 -31.73 2.62
N THR A 200 -11.35 -32.33 3.72
CA THR A 200 -11.59 -31.83 5.07
C THR A 200 -10.68 -30.66 5.41
N ASN A 201 -9.42 -30.67 4.93
CA ASN A 201 -8.39 -29.76 5.42
C ASN A 201 -7.98 -28.66 4.43
N ILE A 202 -8.22 -28.80 3.13
CA ILE A 202 -7.67 -27.87 2.13
C ILE A 202 -8.65 -26.77 1.75
N LYS A 203 -9.92 -27.03 1.67
CA LYS A 203 -10.95 -26.03 1.32
C LYS A 203 -11.44 -25.19 2.51
N LYS A 204 -10.91 -25.38 3.71
CA LYS A 204 -11.33 -24.68 4.93
C LYS A 204 -10.23 -23.76 5.48
N ARG A 205 -10.64 -22.69 6.16
CA ARG A 205 -9.71 -21.85 6.91
C ARG A 205 -8.96 -22.71 7.93
N ARG A 206 -7.63 -22.67 7.88
CA ARG A 206 -6.75 -23.48 8.75
C ARG A 206 -7.09 -23.23 10.23
N PRO A 207 -7.44 -24.27 10.99
CA PRO A 207 -7.56 -24.16 12.44
C PRO A 207 -6.17 -23.99 13.07
N PRO A 208 -6.06 -23.45 14.29
CA PRO A 208 -4.79 -23.25 14.99
C PRO A 208 -3.94 -24.51 15.18
N ARG A 209 -4.55 -25.69 15.11
CA ARG A 209 -3.89 -27.01 15.19
C ARG A 209 -4.41 -27.88 14.05
N GLN A 210 -3.86 -27.69 12.87
CA GLN A 210 -4.21 -28.51 11.72
C GLN A 210 -3.52 -29.88 11.80
N GLN A 211 -4.26 -30.95 11.49
CA GLN A 211 -3.66 -32.27 11.31
C GLN A 211 -2.77 -32.28 10.06
N HIS A 212 -1.61 -32.86 10.17
CA HIS A 212 -0.68 -33.06 9.05
C HIS A 212 -0.93 -34.41 8.39
N LEU A 213 -0.82 -34.45 7.06
CA LEU A 213 -0.83 -35.70 6.31
C LEU A 213 0.60 -36.25 6.31
N MET A 214 0.78 -37.44 6.84
CA MET A 214 2.06 -38.17 6.80
C MET A 214 1.91 -39.43 5.93
N LEU A 215 2.71 -39.51 4.88
CA LEU A 215 2.72 -40.65 3.98
C LEU A 215 3.82 -41.63 4.38
N ILE A 216 3.45 -42.79 4.94
CA ILE A 216 4.39 -43.84 5.37
C ILE A 216 4.18 -45.08 4.50
N GLY A 217 5.26 -45.74 4.11
CA GLY A 217 5.18 -46.97 3.35
C GLY A 217 6.51 -47.34 2.69
N PRO A 218 6.63 -48.53 2.11
CA PRO A 218 7.87 -49.00 1.43
C PRO A 218 8.29 -48.06 0.30
N THR A 219 9.54 -48.20 -0.13
CA THR A 219 10.04 -47.50 -1.33
C THR A 219 9.25 -47.92 -2.58
N LYS A 220 9.14 -47.01 -3.58
CA LYS A 220 8.45 -47.28 -4.86
C LYS A 220 6.92 -47.45 -4.77
N THR A 221 6.29 -47.06 -3.68
CA THR A 221 4.83 -47.11 -3.54
C THR A 221 4.08 -45.86 -4.03
N GLY A 222 4.73 -44.98 -4.80
CA GLY A 222 4.11 -43.81 -5.39
C GLY A 222 3.99 -42.57 -4.48
N LYS A 223 4.51 -42.60 -3.24
CA LYS A 223 4.45 -41.46 -2.30
C LYS A 223 4.97 -40.15 -2.91
N THR A 224 6.17 -40.21 -3.51
CA THR A 224 6.77 -39.05 -4.17
C THR A 224 5.97 -38.60 -5.39
N HIS A 225 5.40 -39.54 -6.13
CA HIS A 225 4.52 -39.21 -7.25
C HIS A 225 3.28 -38.45 -6.77
N LEU A 226 2.61 -38.93 -5.73
CA LEU A 226 1.46 -38.24 -5.12
C LEU A 226 1.84 -36.83 -4.64
N VAL A 227 2.97 -36.68 -3.96
CA VAL A 227 3.46 -35.36 -3.50
C VAL A 227 3.71 -34.44 -4.69
N ASN A 228 4.29 -34.93 -5.79
CA ASN A 228 4.52 -34.13 -6.99
C ASN A 228 3.22 -33.72 -7.68
N VAL A 229 2.24 -34.60 -7.72
CA VAL A 229 0.88 -34.27 -8.22
C VAL A 229 0.24 -33.20 -7.33
N LEU A 230 0.30 -33.35 -6.02
CA LEU A 230 -0.25 -32.40 -5.06
C LEU A 230 0.45 -31.01 -5.11
N ARG A 231 1.72 -30.94 -5.46
CA ARG A 231 2.45 -29.66 -5.65
C ARG A 231 1.83 -28.77 -6.71
N ASN A 232 1.22 -29.33 -7.72
CA ASN A 232 0.52 -28.57 -8.76
C ASN A 232 -0.69 -27.82 -8.21
N TYR A 233 -1.26 -28.28 -7.09
CA TYR A 233 -2.51 -27.78 -6.51
C TYR A 233 -2.31 -27.16 -5.12
N LEU A 234 -1.22 -27.47 -4.43
CA LEU A 234 -0.95 -27.10 -3.05
C LEU A 234 0.47 -26.59 -2.87
N ASN A 235 0.66 -25.70 -1.90
CA ASN A 235 1.98 -25.36 -1.41
C ASN A 235 2.51 -26.52 -0.56
N VAL A 236 3.24 -27.43 -1.19
CA VAL A 236 3.87 -28.59 -0.53
C VAL A 236 5.30 -28.21 -0.18
N TYR A 237 5.65 -28.31 1.09
CA TYR A 237 7.02 -28.09 1.58
C TYR A 237 7.70 -29.44 1.79
N ASP A 238 8.92 -29.58 1.27
CA ASP A 238 9.77 -30.71 1.61
C ASP A 238 10.34 -30.48 3.01
N CYS A 239 10.07 -31.40 3.93
CA CYS A 239 10.85 -31.46 5.16
C CYS A 239 12.19 -32.12 4.83
N PRO A 240 13.34 -31.52 5.19
CA PRO A 240 14.62 -32.20 5.08
C PRO A 240 14.54 -33.51 5.88
N VAL A 241 15.07 -34.58 5.28
CA VAL A 241 15.20 -35.86 5.97
C VAL A 241 16.11 -35.59 7.17
N LEU A 242 15.60 -35.84 8.38
CA LEU A 242 16.43 -35.93 9.55
C LEU A 242 17.25 -37.21 9.33
N GLU A 243 18.53 -37.08 8.98
CA GLU A 243 19.48 -38.17 9.01
C GLU A 243 19.69 -38.52 10.49
N ASP A 244 19.40 -39.78 10.85
CA ASP A 244 19.64 -40.36 12.18
C ASP A 244 21.13 -40.39 12.51
#